data_de2cc5fc385a403204a7d6050b041b0e
#
_entry.id   de2cc5fc385a403204a7d6050b041b0e
#
_cell.length_a   1.000
_cell.length_b   1.000
_cell.length_c   1.000
_cell.angle_alpha   90.00
_cell.angle_beta   90.00
_cell.angle_gamma   90.00
#
_symmetry.space_group_name_H-M   'P 1'
#
loop_
_entity.id
_entity.type
_entity.pdbx_description
1 polymer ?
#
loop_
_entity_poly.entity_id
_entity_poly.type
_entity_poly.pdbx_seq_one_letter_code
_entity_poly.pdbx_strand_id
1 'polypeptide(L)'
;MKSIAAVVAAGLAFAASATAANAQISDDVVKIGVLTDMSSLYADATGKGSLAAVQMAVADYGGKVKGKPVEVIVADHQNKPDVGLNIARNWYDNDKVDAIFDVPTSSVALPISALTRDKNRININSGGGSSDITGVACSPNTVHWTYDTYSLSNVAGKAMVKRGEDTWFFVTADYAFGMALERDAANVVKEAGDRKSVV
;
A
#
# COMPACT_ATOMS: atom_id res chain seq x y z
N MET A 1 -33.70 21.13 -44.12
CA MET A 1 -33.35 21.87 -42.89
C MET A 1 -33.87 21.23 -41.58
N LYS A 2 -34.72 20.19 -41.60
CA LYS A 2 -35.26 19.55 -40.37
C LYS A 2 -34.36 18.43 -39.80
N SER A 3 -33.40 17.91 -40.55
CA SER A 3 -32.55 16.77 -40.12
C SER A 3 -31.28 17.18 -39.34
N ILE A 4 -30.81 18.41 -39.46
CA ILE A 4 -29.58 18.89 -38.80
C ILE A 4 -29.86 19.25 -37.32
N ALA A 5 -31.06 19.74 -37.00
CA ALA A 5 -31.41 20.10 -35.62
C ALA A 5 -31.57 18.87 -34.69
N ALA A 6 -31.93 17.70 -35.23
CA ALA A 6 -32.08 16.47 -34.46
C ALA A 6 -30.72 15.85 -34.04
N VAL A 7 -29.66 16.03 -34.86
CA VAL A 7 -28.33 15.49 -34.58
C VAL A 7 -27.63 16.34 -33.52
N VAL A 8 -27.84 17.65 -33.52
CA VAL A 8 -27.23 18.56 -32.49
C VAL A 8 -27.89 18.34 -31.12
N ALA A 9 -29.20 18.07 -31.04
CA ALA A 9 -29.88 17.78 -29.79
C ALA A 9 -29.46 16.45 -29.16
N ALA A 10 -29.15 15.42 -29.97
CA ALA A 10 -28.64 14.13 -29.47
C ALA A 10 -27.20 14.21 -28.95
N GLY A 11 -26.35 15.08 -29.53
CA GLY A 11 -24.97 15.30 -29.07
C GLY A 11 -24.90 16.02 -27.74
N LEU A 12 -25.81 16.94 -27.44
CA LEU A 12 -25.86 17.68 -26.16
C LEU A 12 -26.40 16.84 -25.01
N ALA A 13 -27.23 15.83 -25.26
CA ALA A 13 -27.72 14.92 -24.22
C ALA A 13 -26.66 13.94 -23.69
N PHE A 14 -25.62 13.63 -24.50
CA PHE A 14 -24.52 12.73 -24.07
C PHE A 14 -23.43 13.43 -23.25
N ALA A 15 -23.32 14.75 -23.31
CA ALA A 15 -22.34 15.53 -22.56
C ALA A 15 -22.75 15.82 -21.09
N ALA A 16 -24.00 15.54 -20.72
CA ALA A 16 -24.51 15.86 -19.36
C ALA A 16 -24.39 14.71 -18.35
N SER A 17 -23.84 13.56 -18.71
CA SER A 17 -23.67 12.42 -17.80
C SER A 17 -22.24 12.25 -17.27
N ALA A 18 -21.46 13.32 -17.18
CA ALA A 18 -20.31 13.31 -16.30
C ALA A 18 -20.83 13.27 -14.84
N THR A 19 -21.23 12.10 -14.37
CA THR A 19 -21.43 11.87 -12.95
C THR A 19 -20.12 12.21 -12.27
N ALA A 20 -20.10 13.31 -11.54
CA ALA A 20 -18.99 13.58 -10.63
C ALA A 20 -18.84 12.32 -9.78
N ALA A 21 -17.70 11.64 -9.91
CA ALA A 21 -17.32 10.56 -9.03
C ALA A 21 -17.13 11.16 -7.64
N ASN A 22 -18.23 11.30 -6.90
CA ASN A 22 -18.16 11.66 -5.50
C ASN A 22 -17.53 10.46 -4.79
N ALA A 23 -16.35 10.64 -4.23
CA ALA A 23 -15.79 9.70 -3.29
C ALA A 23 -16.83 9.49 -2.18
N GLN A 24 -17.46 8.33 -2.18
CA GLN A 24 -18.53 8.03 -1.25
C GLN A 24 -17.92 7.60 0.07
N ILE A 25 -18.00 8.47 1.06
CA ILE A 25 -17.73 8.12 2.45
C ILE A 25 -18.79 7.11 2.89
N SER A 26 -18.39 6.03 3.55
CA SER A 26 -19.24 4.87 3.84
C SER A 26 -20.46 5.18 4.73
N ASP A 27 -20.33 6.23 5.56
CA ASP A 27 -21.39 6.77 6.41
C ASP A 27 -21.16 8.25 6.72
N ASP A 28 -21.64 8.77 7.85
CA ASP A 28 -21.43 10.18 8.23
C ASP A 28 -20.08 10.43 8.92
N VAL A 29 -19.19 9.46 8.95
CA VAL A 29 -17.86 9.49 9.54
C VAL A 29 -16.83 9.05 8.52
N VAL A 30 -15.67 9.71 8.45
CA VAL A 30 -14.51 9.20 7.71
C VAL A 30 -13.73 8.30 8.65
N LYS A 31 -13.74 6.99 8.41
CA LYS A 31 -13.12 6.03 9.31
C LYS A 31 -11.79 5.52 8.77
N ILE A 32 -10.72 5.75 9.52
CA ILE A 32 -9.35 5.32 9.23
C ILE A 32 -9.00 4.14 10.13
N GLY A 33 -8.62 3.02 9.54
CA GLY A 33 -8.10 1.86 10.26
C GLY A 33 -6.58 1.82 10.22
N VAL A 34 -5.92 1.91 11.37
CA VAL A 34 -4.48 1.67 11.49
C VAL A 34 -4.26 0.19 11.77
N LEU A 35 -3.84 -0.55 10.74
CA LEU A 35 -3.59 -1.98 10.85
C LEU A 35 -2.08 -2.20 10.93
N THR A 36 -1.58 -2.46 12.12
CA THR A 36 -0.15 -2.43 12.41
C THR A 36 0.29 -3.65 13.24
N ASP A 37 1.58 -3.80 13.48
CA ASP A 37 2.12 -4.78 14.41
C ASP A 37 2.32 -4.12 15.77
N MET A 38 1.57 -4.52 16.77
CA MET A 38 1.64 -3.95 18.12
C MET A 38 2.29 -4.86 19.13
N SER A 39 2.51 -6.13 18.81
CA SER A 39 2.92 -7.13 19.80
C SER A 39 4.02 -8.09 19.31
N SER A 40 4.50 -7.95 18.07
CA SER A 40 5.51 -8.87 17.55
C SER A 40 6.76 -8.14 17.01
N LEU A 41 7.42 -8.67 16.01
CA LEU A 41 8.75 -8.27 15.53
C LEU A 41 8.88 -6.78 15.16
N TYR A 42 7.83 -6.16 14.65
CA TYR A 42 7.85 -4.78 14.17
C TYR A 42 7.18 -3.78 15.12
N ALA A 43 6.75 -4.24 16.31
CA ALA A 43 5.99 -3.41 17.26
C ALA A 43 6.72 -2.12 17.66
N ASP A 44 8.05 -2.18 17.81
CA ASP A 44 8.86 -1.01 18.19
C ASP A 44 9.08 -0.03 17.03
N ALA A 45 9.11 -0.54 15.79
CA ALA A 45 9.35 0.28 14.60
C ALA A 45 8.07 0.91 14.05
N THR A 46 6.90 0.36 14.37
CA THR A 46 5.59 0.78 13.87
C THR A 46 4.58 0.91 15.01
N GLY A 47 3.64 0.01 15.16
CA GLY A 47 2.79 -0.15 16.33
C GLY A 47 2.19 1.15 16.88
N LYS A 48 2.53 1.44 18.13
CA LYS A 48 2.05 2.64 18.82
C LYS A 48 2.53 3.94 18.16
N GLY A 49 3.71 3.92 17.53
CA GLY A 49 4.26 5.05 16.81
C GLY A 49 3.40 5.41 15.59
N SER A 50 3.05 4.43 14.78
CA SER A 50 2.17 4.62 13.61
C SER A 50 0.79 5.13 14.03
N LEU A 51 0.20 4.58 15.09
CA LEU A 51 -1.07 5.06 15.63
C LEU A 51 -0.97 6.52 16.06
N ALA A 52 0.06 6.87 16.82
CA ALA A 52 0.26 8.26 17.28
C ALA A 52 0.42 9.22 16.09
N ALA A 53 1.20 8.84 15.07
CA ALA A 53 1.39 9.64 13.87
C ALA A 53 0.08 9.91 13.12
N VAL A 54 -0.77 8.89 12.95
CA VAL A 54 -2.09 9.06 12.31
C VAL A 54 -3.00 9.96 13.15
N GLN A 55 -3.03 9.78 14.47
CA GLN A 55 -3.83 10.61 15.39
C GLN A 55 -3.38 12.07 15.35
N MET A 56 -2.06 12.32 15.34
CA MET A 56 -1.50 13.67 15.22
C MET A 56 -1.88 14.31 13.88
N ALA A 57 -1.73 13.58 12.78
CA ALA A 57 -2.10 14.08 11.45
C ALA A 57 -3.59 14.44 11.36
N VAL A 58 -4.46 13.62 11.95
CA VAL A 58 -5.91 13.91 12.03
C VAL A 58 -6.18 15.17 12.84
N ALA A 59 -5.50 15.33 13.99
CA ALA A 59 -5.65 16.51 14.85
C ALA A 59 -5.16 17.78 14.14
N ASP A 60 -3.98 17.75 13.52
CA ASP A 60 -3.38 18.84 12.77
C ASP A 60 -4.26 19.29 11.60
N TYR A 61 -4.92 18.36 10.94
CA TYR A 61 -5.87 18.62 9.86
C TYR A 61 -7.21 19.20 10.35
N GLY A 62 -7.47 19.20 11.67
CA GLY A 62 -8.69 19.72 12.28
C GLY A 62 -9.79 18.67 12.49
N GLY A 63 -9.49 17.38 12.41
CA GLY A 63 -10.36 16.27 12.78
C GLY A 63 -11.60 16.07 11.90
N LYS A 64 -11.69 16.74 10.75
CA LYS A 64 -12.87 16.68 9.86
C LYS A 64 -12.48 16.72 8.40
N VAL A 65 -13.21 15.98 7.55
CA VAL A 65 -13.11 16.02 6.08
C VAL A 65 -14.48 16.35 5.51
N LYS A 66 -14.60 17.45 4.75
CA LYS A 66 -15.89 17.93 4.20
C LYS A 66 -16.99 18.05 5.26
N GLY A 67 -16.63 18.51 6.46
CA GLY A 67 -17.56 18.67 7.59
C GLY A 67 -17.85 17.38 8.38
N LYS A 68 -17.44 16.21 7.92
CA LYS A 68 -17.62 14.93 8.62
C LYS A 68 -16.44 14.64 9.54
N PRO A 69 -16.66 14.13 10.76
CA PRO A 69 -15.59 13.79 11.68
C PRO A 69 -14.72 12.66 11.13
N VAL A 70 -13.45 12.66 11.51
CA VAL A 70 -12.52 11.55 11.26
C VAL A 70 -12.41 10.71 12.53
N GLU A 71 -12.69 9.41 12.40
CA GLU A 71 -12.50 8.41 13.45
C GLU A 71 -11.28 7.55 13.12
N VAL A 72 -10.43 7.29 14.10
CA VAL A 72 -9.26 6.42 13.97
C VAL A 72 -9.48 5.19 14.84
N ILE A 73 -9.47 4.03 14.22
CA ILE A 73 -9.47 2.73 14.91
C ILE A 73 -8.13 2.03 14.67
N VAL A 74 -7.75 1.11 15.54
CA VAL A 74 -6.48 0.39 15.47
C VAL A 74 -6.67 -1.09 15.71
N ALA A 75 -5.88 -1.91 15.03
CA ALA A 75 -5.78 -3.33 15.33
C ALA A 75 -4.36 -3.87 15.11
N ASP A 76 -4.06 -4.93 15.82
CA ASP A 76 -2.81 -5.66 15.80
C ASP A 76 -2.92 -6.88 14.88
N HIS A 77 -2.16 -6.89 13.78
CA HIS A 77 -2.10 -8.06 12.91
C HIS A 77 -1.08 -9.11 13.38
N GLN A 78 -0.31 -8.82 14.45
CA GLN A 78 0.63 -9.75 15.08
C GLN A 78 1.65 -10.34 14.08
N ASN A 79 1.98 -9.61 13.02
CA ASN A 79 2.82 -10.10 11.90
C ASN A 79 2.28 -11.39 11.23
N LYS A 80 0.96 -11.61 11.26
CA LYS A 80 0.29 -12.79 10.68
C LYS A 80 -0.63 -12.37 9.53
N PRO A 81 -0.37 -12.85 8.30
CA PRO A 81 -1.16 -12.48 7.11
C PRO A 81 -2.65 -12.79 7.22
N ASP A 82 -2.99 -13.94 7.78
CA ASP A 82 -4.38 -14.38 7.99
C ASP A 82 -5.12 -13.51 9.01
N VAL A 83 -4.47 -13.14 10.11
CA VAL A 83 -5.02 -12.23 11.11
C VAL A 83 -5.28 -10.86 10.48
N GLY A 84 -4.27 -10.29 9.82
CA GLY A 84 -4.41 -8.98 9.16
C GLY A 84 -5.51 -8.97 8.10
N LEU A 85 -5.58 -10.01 7.27
CA LEU A 85 -6.59 -10.13 6.22
C LEU A 85 -8.02 -10.26 6.79
N ASN A 86 -8.19 -11.02 7.88
CA ASN A 86 -9.49 -11.16 8.55
C ASN A 86 -9.95 -9.84 9.19
N ILE A 87 -9.04 -9.11 9.84
CA ILE A 87 -9.33 -7.79 10.40
C ILE A 87 -9.74 -6.82 9.28
N ALA A 88 -8.95 -6.73 8.22
CA ALA A 88 -9.22 -5.83 7.10
C ALA A 88 -10.57 -6.14 6.43
N ARG A 89 -10.90 -7.41 6.26
CA ARG A 89 -12.19 -7.84 5.72
C ARG A 89 -13.35 -7.41 6.61
N ASN A 90 -13.25 -7.66 7.93
CA ASN A 90 -14.26 -7.21 8.89
C ASN A 90 -14.43 -5.70 8.89
N TRP A 91 -13.32 -4.96 8.85
CA TRP A 91 -13.32 -3.51 8.80
C TRP A 91 -14.05 -2.95 7.57
N TYR A 92 -13.80 -3.51 6.38
CA TYR A 92 -14.47 -3.08 5.18
C TYR A 92 -15.94 -3.49 5.10
N ASP A 93 -16.28 -4.70 5.56
CA ASP A 93 -17.62 -5.26 5.41
C ASP A 93 -18.58 -4.80 6.53
N ASN A 94 -18.13 -4.75 7.78
CA ASN A 94 -18.95 -4.51 8.94
C ASN A 94 -18.73 -3.13 9.56
N ASP A 95 -17.46 -2.76 9.80
CA ASP A 95 -17.10 -1.55 10.55
C ASP A 95 -17.06 -0.29 9.67
N LYS A 96 -17.26 -0.43 8.34
CA LYS A 96 -17.32 0.67 7.38
C LYS A 96 -16.05 1.53 7.32
N VAL A 97 -14.89 0.91 7.48
CA VAL A 97 -13.59 1.59 7.32
C VAL A 97 -13.44 2.06 5.88
N ASP A 98 -13.07 3.31 5.68
CA ASP A 98 -12.88 3.92 4.37
C ASP A 98 -11.46 3.69 3.83
N ALA A 99 -10.46 3.73 4.73
CA ALA A 99 -9.07 3.54 4.37
C ALA A 99 -8.29 2.80 5.45
N ILE A 100 -7.41 1.88 5.04
CA ILE A 100 -6.45 1.19 5.92
C ILE A 100 -5.09 1.84 5.77
N PHE A 101 -4.42 2.09 6.88
CA PHE A 101 -3.09 2.70 6.96
C PHE A 101 -2.09 1.77 7.62
N ASP A 102 -0.81 1.98 7.29
CA ASP A 102 0.39 1.35 7.82
C ASP A 102 0.68 -0.01 7.17
N VAL A 103 0.28 -1.12 7.75
CA VAL A 103 0.53 -2.51 7.27
C VAL A 103 2.02 -2.79 7.06
N PRO A 104 2.84 -2.81 8.13
CA PRO A 104 4.31 -2.79 8.05
C PRO A 104 4.96 -4.05 7.44
N THR A 105 4.26 -5.16 7.33
CA THR A 105 4.82 -6.43 6.85
C THR A 105 4.37 -6.74 5.43
N SER A 106 5.29 -6.98 4.50
CA SER A 106 4.95 -7.24 3.10
C SER A 106 4.06 -8.47 2.91
N SER A 107 4.25 -9.52 3.71
CA SER A 107 3.37 -10.72 3.67
C SER A 107 1.93 -10.41 4.10
N VAL A 108 1.71 -9.38 4.92
CA VAL A 108 0.38 -8.87 5.30
C VAL A 108 -0.12 -7.86 4.28
N ALA A 109 0.76 -6.97 3.80
CA ALA A 109 0.41 -5.88 2.89
C ALA A 109 -0.11 -6.37 1.52
N LEU A 110 0.52 -7.39 0.95
CA LEU A 110 0.16 -7.93 -0.36
C LEU A 110 -1.30 -8.44 -0.42
N PRO A 111 -1.76 -9.34 0.46
CA PRO A 111 -3.16 -9.78 0.45
C PRO A 111 -4.14 -8.66 0.82
N ILE A 112 -3.76 -7.70 1.67
CA ILE A 112 -4.61 -6.53 1.99
C ILE A 112 -4.73 -5.62 0.78
N SER A 113 -3.66 -5.39 0.02
CA SER A 113 -3.71 -4.62 -1.24
C SER A 113 -4.70 -5.24 -2.23
N ALA A 114 -4.69 -6.56 -2.40
CA ALA A 114 -5.65 -7.27 -3.24
C ALA A 114 -7.09 -7.11 -2.72
N LEU A 115 -7.32 -7.33 -1.42
CA LEU A 115 -8.64 -7.15 -0.81
C LEU A 115 -9.15 -5.71 -0.98
N THR A 116 -8.29 -4.72 -0.79
CA THR A 116 -8.64 -3.29 -0.91
C THR A 116 -9.10 -2.95 -2.32
N ARG A 117 -8.43 -3.50 -3.34
CA ARG A 117 -8.84 -3.39 -4.74
C ARG A 117 -10.22 -4.03 -4.96
N ASP A 118 -10.42 -5.27 -4.49
CA ASP A 118 -11.67 -6.01 -4.69
C ASP A 118 -12.85 -5.33 -3.99
N LYS A 119 -12.62 -4.66 -2.87
CA LYS A 119 -13.62 -3.89 -2.11
C LYS A 119 -13.75 -2.43 -2.58
N ASN A 120 -12.94 -2.00 -3.55
CA ASN A 120 -12.84 -0.61 -4.00
C ASN A 120 -12.66 0.39 -2.83
N ARG A 121 -11.74 0.08 -1.92
CA ARG A 121 -11.36 0.89 -0.77
C ARG A 121 -9.95 1.44 -0.95
N ILE A 122 -9.44 2.13 0.04
CA ILE A 122 -8.10 2.75 0.02
C ILE A 122 -7.18 2.03 0.99
N ASN A 123 -5.96 1.75 0.55
CA ASN A 123 -4.85 1.32 1.39
C ASN A 123 -3.67 2.27 1.22
N ILE A 124 -3.19 2.85 2.32
CA ILE A 124 -1.95 3.64 2.35
C ILE A 124 -0.92 2.84 3.14
N ASN A 125 -0.04 2.18 2.42
CA ASN A 125 0.98 1.32 2.99
C ASN A 125 2.24 2.14 3.26
N SER A 126 2.60 2.30 4.51
CA SER A 126 3.77 3.06 4.95
C SER A 126 4.91 2.19 5.49
N GLY A 127 4.73 0.86 5.50
CA GLY A 127 5.72 -0.01 6.14
C GLY A 127 6.08 -1.28 5.37
N GLY A 128 5.19 -1.85 4.56
CA GLY A 128 5.51 -3.02 3.73
C GLY A 128 6.42 -2.64 2.56
N GLY A 129 7.65 -3.16 2.51
CA GLY A 129 8.69 -2.68 1.60
C GLY A 129 8.92 -3.57 0.36
N SER A 130 8.13 -4.61 0.08
CA SER A 130 8.32 -5.41 -1.13
C SER A 130 8.04 -4.61 -2.41
N SER A 131 8.94 -4.68 -3.39
CA SER A 131 8.74 -4.11 -4.73
C SER A 131 7.53 -4.71 -5.46
N ASP A 132 7.05 -5.87 -5.04
CA ASP A 132 5.86 -6.50 -5.62
C ASP A 132 4.59 -5.67 -5.39
N ILE A 133 4.53 -4.83 -4.33
CA ILE A 133 3.37 -3.99 -4.01
C ILE A 133 3.09 -2.98 -5.14
N THR A 134 4.13 -2.45 -5.77
CA THR A 134 4.03 -1.54 -6.92
C THR A 134 4.35 -2.21 -8.26
N GLY A 135 4.82 -3.47 -8.21
CA GLY A 135 5.15 -4.30 -9.37
C GLY A 135 4.03 -5.27 -9.74
N VAL A 136 4.32 -6.56 -9.59
CA VAL A 136 3.41 -7.65 -10.04
C VAL A 136 2.08 -7.69 -9.29
N ALA A 137 2.01 -7.16 -8.06
CA ALA A 137 0.79 -7.08 -7.25
C ALA A 137 0.23 -5.63 -7.19
N CYS A 138 0.60 -4.77 -8.12
CA CYS A 138 0.15 -3.39 -8.17
C CYS A 138 -1.39 -3.29 -8.14
N SER A 139 -1.88 -2.34 -7.36
CA SER A 139 -3.31 -2.05 -7.20
C SER A 139 -3.55 -0.55 -7.34
N PRO A 140 -4.59 -0.12 -8.10
CA PRO A 140 -4.95 1.29 -8.21
C PRO A 140 -5.47 1.87 -6.90
N ASN A 141 -5.79 1.02 -5.93
CA ASN A 141 -6.34 1.39 -4.63
C ASN A 141 -5.28 1.44 -3.51
N THR A 142 -4.00 1.14 -3.83
CA THR A 142 -2.91 1.13 -2.85
C THR A 142 -1.90 2.22 -3.18
N VAL A 143 -1.64 3.08 -2.20
CA VAL A 143 -0.51 4.01 -2.21
C VAL A 143 0.62 3.40 -1.39
N HIS A 144 1.75 3.12 -2.03
CA HIS A 144 2.94 2.61 -1.36
C HIS A 144 3.82 3.81 -0.97
N TRP A 145 3.81 4.16 0.30
CA TRP A 145 4.42 5.38 0.83
C TRP A 145 5.66 5.09 1.68
N THR A 146 6.57 4.30 1.15
CA THR A 146 7.84 3.96 1.81
C THR A 146 8.86 3.52 0.76
N TYR A 147 10.08 3.16 1.21
CA TYR A 147 11.09 2.51 0.37
C TYR A 147 10.59 1.16 -0.14
N ASP A 148 11.24 0.64 -1.18
CA ASP A 148 11.03 -0.73 -1.64
C ASP A 148 12.33 -1.52 -1.82
N THR A 149 12.19 -2.84 -1.97
CA THR A 149 13.33 -3.76 -2.14
C THR A 149 14.11 -3.48 -3.42
N TYR A 150 13.48 -2.96 -4.47
CA TYR A 150 14.15 -2.59 -5.70
C TYR A 150 15.07 -1.37 -5.51
N SER A 151 14.58 -0.32 -4.87
CA SER A 151 15.37 0.89 -4.59
C SER A 151 16.55 0.60 -3.68
N LEU A 152 16.35 -0.18 -2.62
CA LEU A 152 17.42 -0.62 -1.72
C LEU A 152 18.49 -1.42 -2.46
N SER A 153 18.08 -2.38 -3.28
CA SER A 153 18.98 -3.24 -4.06
C SER A 153 19.78 -2.46 -5.09
N ASN A 154 19.13 -1.51 -5.80
CA ASN A 154 19.80 -0.68 -6.80
C ASN A 154 20.92 0.17 -6.20
N VAL A 155 20.67 0.80 -5.07
CA VAL A 155 21.67 1.67 -4.43
C VAL A 155 22.83 0.83 -3.88
N ALA A 156 22.55 -0.15 -3.04
CA ALA A 156 23.58 -0.94 -2.39
C ALA A 156 24.30 -1.88 -3.39
N GLY A 157 23.56 -2.65 -4.18
CA GLY A 157 24.13 -3.64 -5.10
C GLY A 157 25.06 -3.00 -6.14
N LYS A 158 24.60 -1.94 -6.83
CA LYS A 158 25.44 -1.24 -7.80
C LYS A 158 26.67 -0.59 -7.19
N ALA A 159 26.56 -0.03 -6.00
CA ALA A 159 27.67 0.58 -5.31
C ALA A 159 28.77 -0.45 -4.96
N MET A 160 28.36 -1.62 -4.48
CA MET A 160 29.30 -2.69 -4.11
C MET A 160 29.97 -3.30 -5.34
N VAL A 161 29.21 -3.60 -6.40
CA VAL A 161 29.79 -4.12 -7.66
C VAL A 161 30.82 -3.14 -8.25
N LYS A 162 30.53 -1.82 -8.24
CA LYS A 162 31.50 -0.79 -8.68
C LYS A 162 32.79 -0.76 -7.86
N ARG A 163 32.77 -1.22 -6.63
CA ARG A 163 33.96 -1.35 -5.77
C ARG A 163 34.74 -2.64 -5.99
N GLY A 164 34.24 -3.52 -6.87
CA GLY A 164 34.87 -4.80 -7.19
C GLY A 164 34.39 -5.98 -6.35
N GLU A 165 33.31 -5.81 -5.59
CA GLU A 165 32.67 -6.89 -4.82
C GLU A 165 31.89 -7.77 -5.80
N ASP A 166 32.47 -8.87 -6.24
CA ASP A 166 31.97 -9.70 -7.35
C ASP A 166 31.47 -11.11 -6.93
N THR A 167 31.41 -11.37 -5.63
CA THR A 167 30.95 -12.66 -5.09
C THR A 167 29.94 -12.40 -3.97
N TRP A 168 28.75 -12.97 -4.11
CA TRP A 168 27.62 -12.67 -3.23
C TRP A 168 27.05 -13.96 -2.64
N PHE A 169 26.76 -13.91 -1.33
CA PHE A 169 26.01 -14.92 -0.62
C PHE A 169 24.82 -14.24 0.09
N PHE A 170 23.62 -14.78 -0.06
CA PHE A 170 22.42 -14.23 0.56
C PHE A 170 22.03 -15.01 1.82
N VAL A 171 21.80 -14.25 2.91
CA VAL A 171 21.09 -14.75 4.09
C VAL A 171 19.74 -14.04 4.09
N THR A 172 18.69 -14.76 3.75
CA THR A 172 17.40 -14.19 3.41
C THR A 172 16.38 -14.42 4.50
N ALA A 173 15.66 -13.37 4.87
CA ALA A 173 14.53 -13.50 5.78
C ALA A 173 13.38 -14.28 5.09
N ASP A 174 12.88 -15.32 5.75
CA ASP A 174 11.89 -16.24 5.18
C ASP A 174 10.46 -15.66 5.21
N TYR A 175 10.26 -14.57 4.44
CA TYR A 175 8.95 -13.98 4.20
C TYR A 175 9.00 -13.05 2.96
N ALA A 176 7.83 -12.51 2.53
CA ALA A 176 7.70 -11.82 1.24
C ALA A 176 8.69 -10.67 1.01
N PHE A 177 9.05 -9.90 2.05
CA PHE A 177 10.05 -8.83 1.92
C PHE A 177 11.44 -9.41 1.64
N GLY A 178 11.88 -10.41 2.42
CA GLY A 178 13.20 -11.02 2.26
C GLY A 178 13.38 -11.66 0.88
N MET A 179 12.40 -12.43 0.44
CA MET A 179 12.40 -13.06 -0.90
C MET A 179 12.44 -12.01 -2.03
N ALA A 180 11.69 -10.92 -1.90
CA ALA A 180 11.74 -9.83 -2.86
C ALA A 180 13.10 -9.12 -2.85
N LEU A 181 13.67 -8.87 -1.68
CA LEU A 181 14.97 -8.20 -1.54
C LEU A 181 16.10 -9.04 -2.15
N GLU A 182 16.12 -10.35 -1.89
CA GLU A 182 17.08 -11.27 -2.49
C GLU A 182 16.95 -11.28 -4.02
N ARG A 183 15.74 -11.47 -4.54
CA ARG A 183 15.48 -11.45 -5.98
C ARG A 183 15.96 -10.14 -6.61
N ASP A 184 15.58 -9.00 -6.05
CA ASP A 184 15.90 -7.68 -6.58
C ASP A 184 17.41 -7.41 -6.50
N ALA A 185 18.06 -7.78 -5.40
CA ALA A 185 19.50 -7.65 -5.22
C ALA A 185 20.27 -8.55 -6.21
N ALA A 186 19.86 -9.81 -6.34
CA ALA A 186 20.49 -10.74 -7.29
C ALA A 186 20.39 -10.23 -8.74
N ASN A 187 19.25 -9.68 -9.14
CA ASN A 187 19.06 -9.11 -10.47
C ASN A 187 19.96 -7.89 -10.70
N VAL A 188 19.98 -6.95 -9.74
CA VAL A 188 20.78 -5.72 -9.83
C VAL A 188 22.27 -6.05 -9.90
N VAL A 189 22.75 -6.98 -9.09
CA VAL A 189 24.16 -7.39 -9.05
C VAL A 189 24.56 -8.06 -10.38
N LYS A 190 23.74 -8.96 -10.91
CA LYS A 190 23.95 -9.59 -12.22
C LYS A 190 23.98 -8.57 -13.37
N GLU A 191 23.03 -7.65 -13.38
CA GLU A 191 22.95 -6.57 -14.38
C GLU A 191 24.15 -5.61 -14.30
N ALA A 192 24.68 -5.37 -13.11
CA ALA A 192 25.81 -4.49 -12.89
C ALA A 192 27.16 -5.10 -13.33
N GLY A 193 27.20 -6.38 -13.72
CA GLY A 193 28.37 -7.04 -14.29
C GLY A 193 29.01 -8.10 -13.39
N ASP A 194 28.32 -8.55 -12.35
CA ASP A 194 28.74 -9.74 -11.61
C ASP A 194 28.67 -10.96 -12.53
N ARG A 195 29.82 -11.62 -12.71
CA ARG A 195 29.98 -12.82 -13.53
C ARG A 195 30.14 -14.10 -12.68
N LYS A 196 30.18 -13.97 -11.36
CA LYS A 196 30.42 -15.04 -10.42
C LYS A 196 29.16 -15.33 -9.65
N SER A 197 28.81 -16.58 -9.55
CA SER A 197 27.58 -17.13 -9.04
C SER A 197 27.08 -16.49 -7.73
N VAL A 198 25.84 -16.04 -7.79
CA VAL A 198 24.97 -15.85 -6.61
C VAL A 198 24.67 -17.24 -6.06
N VAL A 199 25.11 -17.57 -4.85
CA VAL A 199 24.86 -18.84 -4.13
C VAL A 199 23.91 -18.57 -2.99
#